data_2222036c834184b04f2b37eb4a130eed
#
_entry.id   2222036c834184b04f2b37eb4a130eed
#
_cell.length_a   1.000
_cell.length_b   1.000
_cell.length_c   1.000
_cell.angle_alpha   90.00
_cell.angle_beta   90.00
_cell.angle_gamma   90.00
#
_symmetry.space_group_name_H-M   'P 1'
#
loop_
_entity.id
_entity.type
_entity.pdbx_description
1 polymer ?
#
loop_
_entity_poly.entity_id
_entity_poly.type
_entity_poly.pdbx_seq_one_letter_code
_entity_poly.pdbx_strand_id
1 'polypeptide(L)'
;MFDYVVVADDYTGAVETAAKFMNGGYRAAVTLDSGSLGSLRKYSVVAVDTETFFYSPERAGSKIENVARDLMPWKDSTIFFKRVEPGLRGNVGPEVQVLAREMGFDTIVVVSAFSRP
;
A
#
# COMPACT_ATOMS: atom_id res chain seq x y z
N MET A 1 -9.14 -14.01 -3.40
CA MET A 1 -7.71 -13.86 -3.05
C MET A 1 -7.10 -12.76 -3.89
N PHE A 2 -6.35 -11.89 -3.27
CA PHE A 2 -5.70 -10.79 -4.00
C PHE A 2 -4.35 -11.23 -4.50
N ASP A 3 -4.03 -10.88 -5.75
CA ASP A 3 -2.68 -11.03 -6.26
C ASP A 3 -1.75 -9.96 -5.67
N TYR A 4 -2.25 -8.73 -5.57
CA TYR A 4 -1.48 -7.60 -5.06
C TYR A 4 -2.32 -6.71 -4.16
N VAL A 5 -1.72 -6.24 -3.09
CA VAL A 5 -2.26 -5.14 -2.28
C VAL A 5 -1.22 -4.04 -2.24
N VAL A 6 -1.65 -2.84 -2.57
CA VAL A 6 -0.80 -1.65 -2.57
C VAL A 6 -1.17 -0.80 -1.36
N VAL A 7 -0.18 -0.34 -0.62
CA VAL A 7 -0.39 0.61 0.47
C VAL A 7 0.22 1.94 0.03
N ALA A 8 -0.62 2.94 -0.14
CA ALA A 8 -0.24 4.27 -0.60
C ALA A 8 -0.59 5.31 0.47
N ASP A 9 0.26 6.33 0.61
CA ASP A 9 0.07 7.34 1.64
C ASP A 9 -0.81 8.51 1.20
N ASP A 10 -1.17 8.59 -0.09
CA ASP A 10 -2.13 9.56 -0.58
C ASP A 10 -3.02 8.99 -1.68
N TYR A 11 -4.10 9.71 -1.97
CA TYR A 11 -5.11 9.25 -2.92
C TYR A 11 -4.57 9.18 -4.34
N THR A 12 -3.83 10.22 -4.75
CA THR A 12 -3.24 10.27 -6.09
C THR A 12 -2.36 9.06 -6.34
N GLY A 13 -1.49 8.72 -5.39
CA GLY A 13 -0.61 7.57 -5.51
C GLY A 13 -1.37 6.25 -5.57
N ALA A 14 -2.42 6.12 -4.77
CA ALA A 14 -3.26 4.92 -4.81
C ALA A 14 -3.94 4.75 -6.17
N VAL A 15 -4.55 5.82 -6.69
CA VAL A 15 -5.24 5.79 -7.97
C VAL A 15 -4.28 5.54 -9.12
N GLU A 16 -3.13 6.20 -9.14
CA GLU A 16 -2.12 6.00 -10.19
C GLU A 16 -1.65 4.55 -10.25
N THR A 17 -1.38 3.97 -9.10
CA THR A 17 -0.89 2.60 -9.02
C THR A 17 -1.96 1.62 -9.46
N ALA A 18 -3.19 1.79 -8.97
CA ALA A 18 -4.32 0.95 -9.41
C ALA A 18 -4.53 1.03 -10.91
N ALA A 19 -4.45 2.23 -11.50
CA ALA A 19 -4.60 2.41 -12.93
C ALA A 19 -3.53 1.66 -13.72
N LYS A 20 -2.30 1.64 -13.24
CA LYS A 20 -1.22 0.89 -13.89
C LYS A 20 -1.50 -0.61 -13.90
N PHE A 21 -2.01 -1.14 -12.79
CA PHE A 21 -2.42 -2.55 -12.74
C PHE A 21 -3.58 -2.82 -13.71
N MET A 22 -4.55 -1.92 -13.80
CA MET A 22 -5.66 -2.07 -14.74
C MET A 22 -5.17 -2.09 -16.19
N ASN A 23 -4.21 -1.26 -16.53
CA ASN A 23 -3.59 -1.26 -17.86
C ASN A 23 -2.88 -2.59 -18.16
N GLY A 24 -2.42 -3.28 -17.14
CA GLY A 24 -1.82 -4.61 -17.24
C GLY A 24 -2.82 -5.76 -17.26
N GLY A 25 -4.11 -5.46 -17.26
CA GLY A 25 -5.16 -6.48 -17.35
C GLY A 25 -5.75 -6.92 -16.01
N TYR A 26 -5.35 -6.32 -14.91
CA TYR A 26 -5.89 -6.67 -13.59
C TYR A 26 -7.19 -5.91 -13.30
N ARG A 27 -8.05 -6.53 -12.51
CA ARG A 27 -9.22 -5.85 -11.95
C ARG A 27 -8.78 -5.20 -10.65
N ALA A 28 -8.77 -3.88 -10.58
CA ALA A 28 -8.23 -3.14 -9.45
C ALA A 28 -9.28 -2.21 -8.83
N ALA A 29 -9.18 -2.01 -7.52
CA ALA A 29 -9.99 -1.08 -6.77
C ALA A 29 -9.13 -0.24 -5.84
N VAL A 30 -9.64 0.90 -5.41
CA VAL A 30 -9.02 1.77 -4.40
C VAL A 30 -9.96 1.84 -3.21
N THR A 31 -9.42 1.73 -2.01
CA THR A 31 -10.20 1.91 -0.79
C THR A 31 -9.44 2.79 0.20
N LEU A 32 -10.19 3.55 0.99
CA LEU A 32 -9.65 4.29 2.14
C LEU A 32 -9.77 3.49 3.44
N ASP A 33 -10.36 2.31 3.38
CA ASP A 33 -10.62 1.48 4.54
C ASP A 33 -9.98 0.11 4.37
N SER A 34 -8.83 -0.09 5.04
CA SER A 34 -8.12 -1.36 4.99
C SER A 34 -8.94 -2.51 5.60
N GLY A 35 -9.91 -2.20 6.45
CA GLY A 35 -10.80 -3.20 7.03
C GLY A 35 -11.85 -3.74 6.07
N SER A 36 -12.02 -3.11 4.90
CA SER A 36 -13.05 -3.48 3.94
C SER A 36 -12.59 -4.50 2.88
N LEU A 37 -11.35 -4.99 2.97
CA LEU A 37 -10.80 -5.88 1.93
C LEU A 37 -11.66 -7.13 1.70
N GLY A 38 -12.26 -7.66 2.74
CA GLY A 38 -13.13 -8.83 2.63
C GLY A 38 -14.31 -8.63 1.68
N SER A 39 -14.79 -7.40 1.52
CA SER A 39 -15.88 -7.07 0.60
C SER A 39 -15.41 -6.78 -0.82
N LEU A 40 -14.10 -6.76 -1.06
CA LEU A 40 -13.50 -6.41 -2.35
C LEU A 40 -12.88 -7.62 -3.05
N ARG A 41 -13.27 -8.83 -2.68
CA ARG A 41 -12.63 -10.06 -3.17
C ARG A 41 -12.81 -10.31 -4.67
N LYS A 42 -13.76 -9.63 -5.31
CA LYS A 42 -13.92 -9.72 -6.78
C LYS A 42 -12.79 -9.01 -7.54
N TYR A 43 -12.00 -8.20 -6.86
CA TYR A 43 -10.83 -7.54 -7.46
C TYR A 43 -9.58 -8.35 -7.15
N SER A 44 -8.64 -8.38 -8.10
CA SER A 44 -7.37 -9.06 -7.90
C SER A 44 -6.30 -8.13 -7.33
N VAL A 45 -6.51 -6.82 -7.43
CA VAL A 45 -5.60 -5.80 -6.89
C VAL A 45 -6.43 -4.77 -6.11
N VAL A 46 -5.98 -4.45 -4.92
CA VAL A 46 -6.58 -3.37 -4.13
C VAL A 46 -5.47 -2.42 -3.69
N ALA A 47 -5.67 -1.14 -3.95
CA ALA A 47 -4.81 -0.08 -3.43
C ALA A 47 -5.48 0.56 -2.22
N VAL A 48 -4.82 0.50 -1.09
CA VAL A 48 -5.28 1.11 0.15
C VAL A 48 -4.62 2.47 0.28
N ASP A 49 -5.44 3.52 0.32
CA ASP A 49 -4.99 4.88 0.59
C ASP A 49 -5.08 5.13 2.09
N THR A 50 -3.94 5.35 2.74
CA THR A 50 -3.89 5.57 4.18
C THR A 50 -4.03 7.04 4.57
N GLU A 51 -3.91 7.97 3.62
CA GLU A 51 -3.99 9.43 3.86
C GLU A 51 -2.99 9.90 4.92
N THR A 52 -1.78 9.34 4.92
CA THR A 52 -0.79 9.61 5.96
C THR A 52 0.34 10.51 5.51
N PHE A 53 0.33 10.98 4.26
CA PHE A 53 1.44 11.75 3.69
C PHE A 53 1.83 12.95 4.55
N PHE A 54 0.84 13.70 5.05
CA PHE A 54 1.06 14.90 5.86
C PHE A 54 1.03 14.64 7.36
N TYR A 55 0.93 13.40 7.79
CA TYR A 55 0.96 13.06 9.21
C TYR A 55 2.36 13.23 9.79
N SER A 56 2.44 13.44 11.10
CA SER A 56 3.73 13.28 11.80
C SER A 56 4.19 11.83 11.67
N PRO A 57 5.50 11.56 11.78
CA PRO A 57 6.00 10.19 11.75
C PRO A 57 5.30 9.26 12.75
N GLU A 58 5.01 9.76 13.95
CA GLU A 58 4.35 8.97 14.99
C GLU A 58 2.92 8.61 14.62
N ARG A 59 2.16 9.58 14.11
CA ARG A 59 0.77 9.33 13.66
C ARG A 59 0.73 8.42 12.45
N ALA A 60 1.66 8.61 11.51
CA ALA A 60 1.77 7.74 10.35
C ALA A 60 2.06 6.30 10.79
N GLY A 61 3.03 6.11 11.68
CA GLY A 61 3.35 4.80 12.23
C GLY A 61 2.16 4.12 12.89
N SER A 62 1.42 4.85 13.72
CA SER A 62 0.23 4.29 14.39
C SER A 62 -0.85 3.89 13.39
N LYS A 63 -1.07 4.70 12.35
CA LYS A 63 -2.02 4.36 11.30
C LYS A 63 -1.61 3.10 10.56
N ILE A 64 -0.32 2.98 10.22
CA ILE A 64 0.20 1.82 9.50
C ILE A 64 0.14 0.55 10.35
N GLU A 65 0.32 0.65 11.67
CA GLU A 65 0.11 -0.50 12.55
C GLU A 65 -1.30 -1.05 12.42
N ASN A 66 -2.31 -0.18 12.40
CA ASN A 66 -3.70 -0.59 12.23
C ASN A 66 -3.95 -1.17 10.84
N VAL A 67 -3.40 -0.55 9.80
CA VAL A 67 -3.50 -1.05 8.43
C VAL A 67 -2.87 -2.43 8.32
N ALA A 68 -1.68 -2.62 8.87
CA ALA A 68 -0.99 -3.91 8.84
C ALA A 68 -1.82 -5.00 9.51
N ARG A 69 -2.47 -4.69 10.63
CA ARG A 69 -3.35 -5.64 11.31
C ARG A 69 -4.50 -6.09 10.41
N ASP A 70 -5.08 -5.14 9.68
CA ASP A 70 -6.16 -5.44 8.74
C ASP A 70 -5.68 -6.26 7.54
N LEU A 71 -4.41 -6.13 7.15
CA LEU A 71 -3.83 -6.82 6.01
C LEU A 71 -3.31 -8.22 6.34
N MET A 72 -3.07 -8.53 7.60
CA MET A 72 -2.49 -9.82 8.02
C MET A 72 -3.21 -11.06 7.48
N PRO A 73 -4.55 -11.09 7.42
CA PRO A 73 -5.25 -12.26 6.86
C PRO A 73 -4.84 -12.61 5.42
N TRP A 74 -4.30 -11.67 4.69
CA TRP A 74 -3.96 -11.83 3.27
C TRP A 74 -2.47 -12.06 3.02
N LYS A 75 -1.65 -12.08 4.09
CA LYS A 75 -0.19 -12.05 3.98
C LYS A 75 0.38 -13.17 3.12
N ASP A 76 -0.06 -14.41 3.32
CA ASP A 76 0.58 -15.57 2.70
C ASP A 76 0.17 -15.79 1.25
N SER A 77 -0.85 -15.08 0.78
CA SER A 77 -1.42 -15.29 -0.56
C SER A 77 -1.28 -14.07 -1.47
N THR A 78 -0.62 -13.01 -1.01
CA THR A 78 -0.63 -11.72 -1.67
C THR A 78 0.76 -11.12 -1.68
N ILE A 79 1.11 -10.45 -2.78
CA ILE A 79 2.31 -9.61 -2.85
C ILE A 79 1.91 -8.20 -2.45
N PHE A 80 2.66 -7.61 -1.53
CA PHE A 80 2.38 -6.27 -1.02
C PHE A 80 3.37 -5.27 -1.60
N PHE A 81 2.83 -4.13 -2.04
CA PHE A 81 3.62 -2.98 -2.49
C PHE A 81 3.36 -1.81 -1.57
N LYS A 82 4.41 -1.16 -1.11
CA LYS A 82 4.30 0.15 -0.48
C LYS A 82 4.62 1.19 -1.55
N ARG A 83 3.59 1.91 -1.99
CA ARG A 83 3.80 2.98 -2.97
C ARG A 83 4.47 4.16 -2.27
N VAL A 84 5.60 4.60 -2.80
CA VAL A 84 6.34 5.74 -2.29
C VAL A 84 6.42 6.81 -3.37
N GLU A 85 6.44 8.07 -2.93
CA GLU A 85 6.59 9.20 -3.83
C GLU A 85 8.00 9.17 -4.43
N PRO A 86 8.17 9.46 -5.74
CA PRO A 86 9.49 9.33 -6.40
C PRO A 86 10.63 10.11 -5.75
N GLY A 87 10.31 11.27 -5.16
CA GLY A 87 11.31 12.05 -4.40
C GLY A 87 11.54 11.56 -2.99
N LEU A 88 10.88 10.47 -2.57
CA LEU A 88 10.94 9.90 -1.24
C LEU A 88 10.49 10.88 -0.14
N ARG A 89 9.56 11.77 -0.48
CA ARG A 89 8.93 12.67 0.49
C ARG A 89 7.86 11.94 1.28
N GLY A 90 7.45 12.54 2.39
CA GLY A 90 6.48 11.95 3.30
C GLY A 90 7.18 11.07 4.34
N ASN A 91 6.46 10.14 4.90
CA ASN A 91 6.94 9.28 5.99
C ASN A 91 7.39 7.91 5.48
N VAL A 92 8.20 7.88 4.41
CA VAL A 92 8.61 6.63 3.75
C VAL A 92 9.28 5.67 4.72
N GLY A 93 10.31 6.13 5.44
CA GLY A 93 11.03 5.29 6.38
C GLY A 93 10.15 4.74 7.48
N PRO A 94 9.47 5.61 8.25
CA PRO A 94 8.57 5.15 9.31
C PRO A 94 7.47 4.22 8.84
N GLU A 95 6.84 4.50 7.71
CA GLU A 95 5.74 3.67 7.21
C GLU A 95 6.22 2.30 6.71
N VAL A 96 7.31 2.26 5.96
CA VAL A 96 7.89 1.00 5.47
C VAL A 96 8.35 0.15 6.65
N GLN A 97 9.00 0.75 7.62
CA GLN A 97 9.53 0.04 8.78
C GLN A 97 8.40 -0.58 9.61
N VAL A 98 7.36 0.18 9.88
CA VAL A 98 6.21 -0.32 10.66
C VAL A 98 5.49 -1.42 9.90
N LEU A 99 5.22 -1.22 8.60
CA LEU A 99 4.54 -2.22 7.80
C LEU A 99 5.31 -3.54 7.77
N ALA A 100 6.61 -3.49 7.52
CA ALA A 100 7.45 -4.67 7.47
C ALA A 100 7.52 -5.40 8.81
N ARG A 101 7.69 -4.64 9.90
CA ARG A 101 7.76 -5.21 11.24
C ARG A 101 6.45 -5.89 11.63
N GLU A 102 5.32 -5.21 11.42
CA GLU A 102 4.02 -5.71 11.83
C GLU A 102 3.55 -6.88 10.95
N MET A 103 3.90 -6.87 9.67
CA MET A 103 3.59 -7.96 8.76
C MET A 103 4.59 -9.12 8.86
N GLY A 104 5.74 -8.90 9.50
CA GLY A 104 6.77 -9.93 9.63
C GLY A 104 7.52 -10.19 8.33
N PHE A 105 7.74 -9.19 7.49
CA PHE A 105 8.53 -9.34 6.27
C PHE A 105 10.03 -9.33 6.58
N ASP A 106 10.75 -10.30 6.02
CA ASP A 106 12.21 -10.41 6.18
C ASP A 106 12.97 -9.53 5.20
N THR A 107 12.38 -9.25 4.06
CA THR A 107 13.05 -8.55 2.96
C THR A 107 12.18 -7.43 2.44
N ILE A 108 12.78 -6.27 2.25
CA ILE A 108 12.15 -5.11 1.64
C ILE A 108 12.97 -4.69 0.44
N VAL A 109 12.32 -4.55 -0.71
CA VAL A 109 12.96 -4.03 -1.90
C VAL A 109 12.41 -2.62 -2.15
N VAL A 110 13.28 -1.63 -2.16
CA VAL A 110 12.90 -0.24 -2.40
C VAL A 110 13.40 0.15 -3.79
N VAL A 111 12.48 0.62 -4.62
CA VAL A 111 12.79 1.11 -5.96
C VAL A 111 12.26 2.54 -6.07
N SER A 112 13.15 3.46 -6.36
CA SER A 112 12.79 4.84 -6.66
C SER A 112 13.11 5.08 -8.13
N ALA A 113 12.06 5.19 -8.94
CA ALA A 113 12.21 5.31 -10.38
C ALA A 113 11.34 6.44 -10.92
N PHE A 114 11.90 7.18 -11.87
CA PHE A 114 11.15 8.14 -12.64
C PHE A 114 10.92 7.61 -14.04
N SER A 115 9.67 7.73 -14.50
CA SER A 115 9.36 7.62 -15.89
C SER A 115 9.68 8.94 -16.55
N ARG A 116 10.48 8.92 -17.58
CA ARG A 116 10.73 10.10 -18.37
C ARG A 116 9.71 10.20 -19.48
N PRO A 117 9.22 11.42 -19.78
CA PRO A 117 8.34 11.61 -20.93
C PRO A 117 9.07 11.32 -22.23
#